data_201784aa129b132baa4d7d4eb7661ef8
#
_entry.id   201784aa129b132baa4d7d4eb7661ef8
#
_cell.length_a   1.000
_cell.length_b   1.000
_cell.length_c   1.000
_cell.angle_alpha   90.00
_cell.angle_beta   90.00
_cell.angle_gamma   90.00
#
_symmetry.space_group_name_H-M   'P 1'
#
loop_
_entity.id
_entity.type
_entity.pdbx_description
1 polymer ?
#
loop_
_entity_poly.entity_id
_entity_poly.type
_entity_poly.pdbx_seq_one_letter_code
_entity_poly.pdbx_strand_id
1 'polypeptide(L)'
;VQDYTVDLDVTADIERMNVPPMHVRMYYKQPDKFQFASEGFALLPRDGVAFNASKLLSRFSVEEVGEESSQGGREFRLLLRARGERAKTTKLQVFVDADDWKPTRVLSSLFDGRSVTAAFKYEKQNGHRMPSLLTVEFSAPPADTMDQMPDPDEVPMPRSHMPRKGTITIKYSGYKINSGLSDDIFDKK
;
A
#
# COMPACT_ATOMS: atom_id res chain seq x y z
N VAL A 1 1.42 -7.21 18.69
CA VAL A 1 0.51 -8.20 18.08
C VAL A 1 1.36 -9.28 17.43
N GLN A 2 1.19 -10.55 17.83
CA GLN A 2 1.97 -11.67 17.27
C GLN A 2 1.33 -12.21 15.99
N ASP A 3 0.00 -12.35 15.99
CA ASP A 3 -0.79 -12.75 14.84
C ASP A 3 -2.16 -12.08 14.84
N TYR A 4 -2.83 -12.05 13.69
CA TYR A 4 -4.24 -11.71 13.60
C TYR A 4 -4.87 -12.21 12.30
N THR A 5 -6.19 -12.36 12.34
CA THR A 5 -7.02 -12.42 11.14
C THR A 5 -7.87 -11.17 11.05
N VAL A 6 -8.21 -10.77 9.83
CA VAL A 6 -9.06 -9.61 9.56
C VAL A 6 -9.82 -9.80 8.26
N ASP A 7 -11.05 -9.34 8.21
CA ASP A 7 -11.85 -9.29 7.00
C ASP A 7 -11.67 -7.93 6.32
N LEU A 8 -11.46 -7.95 5.01
CA LEU A 8 -11.22 -6.80 4.15
C LEU A 8 -12.38 -6.66 3.17
N ASP A 9 -13.08 -5.52 3.23
CA ASP A 9 -14.03 -5.12 2.20
C ASP A 9 -13.35 -4.14 1.26
N VAL A 10 -13.18 -4.55 0.01
CA VAL A 10 -12.45 -3.81 -1.01
C VAL A 10 -13.41 -3.27 -2.05
N THR A 11 -13.35 -1.97 -2.27
CA THR A 11 -14.05 -1.28 -3.36
C THR A 11 -13.06 -0.52 -4.21
N ALA A 12 -13.28 -0.47 -5.51
CA ALA A 12 -12.42 0.25 -6.44
C ALA A 12 -13.28 1.10 -7.38
N ASP A 13 -12.98 2.40 -7.42
CA ASP A 13 -13.49 3.34 -8.40
C ASP A 13 -12.34 3.70 -9.34
N ILE A 14 -12.31 3.04 -10.49
CA ILE A 14 -11.22 3.13 -11.46
C ILE A 14 -11.79 3.61 -12.79
N GLU A 15 -11.19 4.65 -13.33
CA GLU A 15 -11.61 5.22 -14.62
C GLU A 15 -11.73 4.14 -15.70
N ARG A 16 -12.91 4.05 -16.33
CA ARG A 16 -13.25 3.11 -17.43
C ARG A 16 -13.22 1.62 -17.04
N MET A 17 -13.19 1.30 -15.76
CA MET A 17 -13.24 -0.08 -15.28
C MET A 17 -14.42 -0.26 -14.31
N ASN A 18 -15.19 -1.32 -14.51
CA ASN A 18 -16.19 -1.75 -13.54
C ASN A 18 -15.59 -2.89 -12.71
N VAL A 19 -15.17 -2.56 -11.49
CA VAL A 19 -14.58 -3.53 -10.56
C VAL A 19 -15.61 -3.84 -9.49
N PRO A 20 -16.11 -5.08 -9.40
CA PRO A 20 -17.07 -5.43 -8.37
C PRO A 20 -16.42 -5.37 -6.98
N PRO A 21 -17.19 -5.04 -5.92
CA PRO A 21 -16.69 -5.15 -4.56
C PRO A 21 -16.21 -6.56 -4.25
N MET A 22 -15.14 -6.67 -3.47
CA MET A 22 -14.55 -7.95 -3.09
C MET A 22 -14.47 -8.05 -1.56
N HIS A 23 -14.71 -9.24 -1.05
CA HIS A 23 -14.51 -9.57 0.36
C HIS A 23 -13.36 -10.57 0.48
N VAL A 24 -12.39 -10.26 1.34
CA VAL A 24 -11.13 -11.02 1.45
C VAL A 24 -10.78 -11.21 2.91
N ARG A 25 -10.41 -12.41 3.32
CA ARG A 25 -9.84 -12.64 4.64
C ARG A 25 -8.32 -12.63 4.55
N MET A 26 -7.69 -11.81 5.41
CA MET A 26 -6.24 -11.74 5.55
C MET A 26 -5.81 -12.38 6.87
N TYR A 27 -4.73 -13.13 6.80
CA TYR A 27 -4.01 -13.71 7.93
C TYR A 27 -2.62 -13.07 8.00
N TYR A 28 -2.23 -12.70 9.20
CA TYR A 28 -0.90 -12.17 9.48
C TYR A 28 -0.27 -12.91 10.65
N LYS A 29 1.03 -13.20 10.56
CA LYS A 29 1.84 -13.69 11.67
C LYS A 29 3.24 -13.10 11.59
N GLN A 30 3.74 -12.64 12.73
CA GLN A 30 5.11 -12.13 12.82
C GLN A 30 6.13 -13.16 12.32
N PRO A 31 7.29 -12.70 11.76
CA PRO A 31 7.64 -11.30 11.56
C PRO A 31 7.01 -10.68 10.29
N ASP A 32 6.68 -11.47 9.28
CA ASP A 32 6.32 -10.99 7.93
C ASP A 32 5.46 -11.96 7.11
N LYS A 33 4.82 -12.94 7.76
CA LYS A 33 3.95 -13.90 7.09
C LYS A 33 2.58 -13.30 6.82
N PHE A 34 2.15 -13.35 5.55
CA PHE A 34 0.83 -12.92 5.11
C PHE A 34 0.21 -13.98 4.22
N GLN A 35 -1.07 -14.24 4.42
CA GLN A 35 -1.88 -15.08 3.55
C GLN A 35 -3.25 -14.44 3.32
N PHE A 36 -3.78 -14.58 2.11
CA PHE A 36 -5.10 -14.11 1.74
C PHE A 36 -5.94 -15.29 1.30
N ALA A 37 -7.15 -15.38 1.85
CA ALA A 37 -8.17 -16.33 1.41
C ALA A 37 -9.22 -15.58 0.60
N SER A 38 -9.11 -15.65 -0.72
CA SER A 38 -10.09 -15.15 -1.68
C SER A 38 -9.89 -15.82 -3.03
N GLU A 39 -10.99 -16.18 -3.68
CA GLU A 39 -10.99 -16.54 -5.08
C GLU A 39 -11.01 -15.25 -5.92
N GLY A 40 -10.00 -15.03 -6.77
CA GLY A 40 -9.96 -13.90 -7.71
C GLY A 40 -9.17 -12.65 -7.29
N PHE A 41 -8.28 -12.75 -6.33
CA PHE A 41 -7.52 -11.65 -5.73
C PHE A 41 -6.31 -11.16 -6.57
N ALA A 42 -6.54 -10.73 -7.81
CA ALA A 42 -5.44 -10.26 -8.68
C ALA A 42 -5.17 -8.74 -8.62
N LEU A 43 -6.08 -7.93 -8.07
CA LEU A 43 -6.05 -6.47 -8.20
C LEU A 43 -5.47 -5.71 -7.00
N LEU A 44 -5.23 -6.36 -5.85
CA LEU A 44 -4.64 -5.65 -4.73
C LEU A 44 -3.11 -5.73 -4.76
N PRO A 45 -2.43 -4.59 -4.60
CA PRO A 45 -0.99 -4.59 -4.35
C PRO A 45 -0.75 -5.25 -2.98
N ARG A 46 -0.36 -6.52 -2.99
CA ARG A 46 -0.10 -7.31 -1.77
C ARG A 46 0.85 -6.58 -0.81
N ASP A 47 1.77 -5.80 -1.34
CA ASP A 47 2.74 -5.00 -0.57
C ASP A 47 2.11 -3.72 0.05
N GLY A 48 0.92 -3.30 -0.37
CA GLY A 48 0.24 -2.09 0.12
C GLY A 48 -0.79 -2.35 1.22
N VAL A 49 -1.41 -3.52 1.23
CA VAL A 49 -2.46 -3.88 2.21
C VAL A 49 -1.89 -4.09 3.62
N ALA A 50 -0.62 -4.51 3.70
CA ALA A 50 0.08 -4.67 4.95
C ALA A 50 1.43 -3.95 4.86
N PHE A 51 1.52 -2.79 5.51
CA PHE A 51 2.77 -2.04 5.55
C PHE A 51 3.83 -2.84 6.31
N ASN A 52 4.89 -3.22 5.61
CA ASN A 52 6.03 -3.94 6.18
C ASN A 52 7.28 -3.05 6.12
N ALA A 53 7.65 -2.47 7.27
CA ALA A 53 8.79 -1.57 7.39
C ALA A 53 10.12 -2.26 7.03
N SER A 54 10.33 -3.51 7.41
CA SER A 54 11.55 -4.26 7.11
C SER A 54 11.72 -4.47 5.60
N LYS A 55 10.64 -4.84 4.92
CA LYS A 55 10.62 -5.00 3.46
C LYS A 55 10.82 -3.67 2.74
N LEU A 56 10.27 -2.58 3.29
CA LEU A 56 10.50 -1.24 2.77
C LEU A 56 11.98 -0.87 2.89
N LEU A 57 12.59 -1.01 4.07
CA LEU A 57 13.98 -0.64 4.34
C LEU A 57 15.00 -1.52 3.60
N SER A 58 14.63 -2.75 3.22
CA SER A 58 15.48 -3.59 2.35
C SER A 58 15.59 -3.03 0.93
N ARG A 59 14.56 -2.34 0.45
CA ARG A 59 14.48 -1.79 -0.93
C ARG A 59 14.83 -0.32 -1.02
N PHE A 60 14.73 0.42 0.08
CA PHE A 60 14.94 1.85 0.13
C PHE A 60 15.94 2.25 1.23
N SER A 61 16.63 3.35 1.02
CA SER A 61 17.43 4.05 2.04
C SER A 61 16.73 5.35 2.43
N VAL A 62 16.79 5.70 3.71
CA VAL A 62 16.31 6.99 4.20
C VAL A 62 17.31 8.06 3.80
N GLU A 63 16.88 9.11 3.10
CA GLU A 63 17.70 10.26 2.73
C GLU A 63 17.46 11.43 3.66
N GLU A 64 16.24 11.67 4.05
CA GLU A 64 15.85 12.82 4.85
C GLU A 64 14.76 12.43 5.85
N VAL A 65 14.84 12.99 7.04
CA VAL A 65 13.79 12.92 8.06
C VAL A 65 13.40 14.34 8.42
N GLY A 66 12.13 14.67 8.26
CA GLY A 66 11.54 15.94 8.67
C GLY A 66 10.43 15.72 9.69
N GLU A 67 10.04 16.76 10.40
CA GLU A 67 8.87 16.77 11.28
C GLU A 67 7.83 17.72 10.71
N GLU A 68 6.58 17.27 10.63
CA GLU A 68 5.45 18.05 10.15
C GLU A 68 4.32 18.01 11.19
N SER A 69 3.61 19.12 11.33
CA SER A 69 2.39 19.19 12.14
C SER A 69 1.20 19.16 11.20
N SER A 70 0.31 18.20 11.39
CA SER A 70 -0.95 18.09 10.66
C SER A 70 -2.13 18.30 11.59
N GLN A 71 -3.35 18.37 11.05
CA GLN A 71 -4.57 18.40 11.86
C GLN A 71 -4.76 17.14 12.74
N GLY A 72 -4.04 16.05 12.40
CA GLY A 72 -4.06 14.77 13.13
C GLY A 72 -3.01 14.65 14.23
N GLY A 73 -2.10 15.63 14.39
CA GLY A 73 -0.99 15.59 15.34
C GLY A 73 0.37 15.80 14.68
N ARG A 74 1.44 15.41 15.38
CA ARG A 74 2.80 15.46 14.84
C ARG A 74 3.09 14.21 14.01
N GLU A 75 3.73 14.41 12.87
CA GLU A 75 4.16 13.32 11.97
C GLU A 75 5.64 13.47 11.63
N PHE A 76 6.34 12.36 11.53
CA PHE A 76 7.66 12.32 10.89
C PHE A 76 7.47 12.05 9.40
N ARG A 77 8.09 12.89 8.56
CA ARG A 77 8.19 12.68 7.12
C ARG A 77 9.53 12.06 6.79
N LEU A 78 9.52 10.88 6.23
CA LEU A 78 10.70 10.16 5.75
C LEU A 78 10.75 10.27 4.23
N LEU A 79 11.82 10.86 3.68
CA LEU A 79 12.11 10.81 2.26
C LEU A 79 13.02 9.60 2.00
N LEU A 80 12.57 8.71 1.14
CA LEU A 80 13.23 7.45 0.84
C LEU A 80 13.67 7.41 -0.63
N ARG A 81 14.90 6.93 -0.86
CA ARG A 81 15.44 6.64 -2.18
C ARG A 81 15.54 5.13 -2.39
N ALA A 82 15.13 4.66 -3.55
CA ALA A 82 15.27 3.26 -3.91
C ALA A 82 16.74 2.84 -4.02
N ARG A 83 17.04 1.64 -3.53
CA ARG A 83 18.35 1.00 -3.68
C ARG A 83 18.39 0.28 -5.02
N GLY A 84 19.22 0.74 -5.95
CA GLY A 84 19.45 0.12 -7.26
C GLY A 84 19.02 1.00 -8.43
N GLU A 85 19.73 0.84 -9.55
CA GLU A 85 19.61 1.69 -10.74
C GLU A 85 18.30 1.47 -11.54
N ARG A 86 17.61 0.34 -11.36
CA ARG A 86 16.38 0.00 -12.08
C ARG A 86 15.10 0.20 -11.25
N ALA A 87 15.14 1.05 -10.25
CA ALA A 87 13.97 1.27 -9.42
C ALA A 87 12.90 2.06 -10.17
N LYS A 88 11.71 1.48 -10.35
CA LYS A 88 10.56 2.14 -10.99
C LYS A 88 10.02 3.33 -10.21
N THR A 89 10.36 3.44 -8.93
CA THR A 89 9.94 4.53 -8.03
C THR A 89 11.05 5.56 -7.92
N THR A 90 10.80 6.81 -8.29
CA THR A 90 11.76 7.91 -8.19
C THR A 90 11.88 8.46 -6.78
N LYS A 91 10.74 8.63 -6.11
CA LYS A 91 10.66 9.17 -4.75
C LYS A 91 9.57 8.45 -3.98
N LEU A 92 9.87 8.14 -2.73
CA LEU A 92 8.89 7.61 -1.80
C LEU A 92 8.95 8.46 -0.52
N GLN A 93 7.81 9.01 -0.13
CA GLN A 93 7.65 9.71 1.13
C GLN A 93 6.73 8.89 2.04
N VAL A 94 7.17 8.67 3.26
CA VAL A 94 6.38 7.97 4.28
C VAL A 94 6.16 8.93 5.44
N PHE A 95 4.91 9.13 5.81
CA PHE A 95 4.51 9.89 6.97
C PHE A 95 4.16 8.93 8.10
N VAL A 96 4.70 9.18 9.26
CA VAL A 96 4.60 8.30 10.43
C VAL A 96 4.12 9.13 11.62
N ASP A 97 3.06 8.68 12.26
CA ASP A 97 2.57 9.27 13.51
C ASP A 97 3.70 9.27 14.57
N ALA A 98 3.95 10.43 15.19
CA ALA A 98 5.06 10.61 16.13
C ALA A 98 4.84 9.91 17.47
N ASP A 99 3.59 9.61 17.83
CA ASP A 99 3.24 9.02 19.14
C ASP A 99 3.27 7.48 19.10
N ASP A 100 2.79 6.88 18.02
CA ASP A 100 2.66 5.41 17.93
C ASP A 100 3.44 4.74 16.78
N TRP A 101 4.21 5.53 16.03
CA TRP A 101 5.12 5.06 14.96
C TRP A 101 4.41 4.29 13.84
N LYS A 102 3.15 4.59 13.57
CA LYS A 102 2.39 3.98 12.48
C LYS A 102 2.38 4.87 11.24
N PRO A 103 2.48 4.28 10.05
CA PRO A 103 2.36 5.04 8.81
C PRO A 103 0.95 5.61 8.69
N THR A 104 0.84 6.90 8.47
CA THR A 104 -0.42 7.59 8.21
C THR A 104 -0.64 7.78 6.72
N ARG A 105 0.45 8.00 5.97
CA ARG A 105 0.40 8.28 4.54
C ARG A 105 1.69 7.84 3.85
N VAL A 106 1.56 7.33 2.64
CA VAL A 106 2.69 7.00 1.75
C VAL A 106 2.43 7.63 0.39
N LEU A 107 3.39 8.41 -0.11
CA LEU A 107 3.35 9.01 -1.44
C LEU A 107 4.48 8.42 -2.28
N SER A 108 4.15 7.90 -3.43
CA SER A 108 5.10 7.34 -4.39
C SER A 108 4.99 8.07 -5.73
N SER A 109 6.12 8.50 -6.26
CA SER A 109 6.23 9.01 -7.62
C SER A 109 7.05 8.03 -8.46
N LEU A 110 6.53 7.62 -9.60
CA LEU A 110 7.18 6.73 -10.54
C LEU A 110 7.91 7.51 -11.64
N PHE A 111 8.84 6.86 -12.33
CA PHE A 111 9.60 7.50 -13.42
C PHE A 111 8.74 7.99 -14.58
N ASP A 112 7.63 7.33 -14.85
CA ASP A 112 6.70 7.67 -15.91
C ASP A 112 5.70 8.78 -15.52
N GLY A 113 5.95 9.47 -14.41
CA GLY A 113 5.12 10.55 -13.91
C GLY A 113 3.84 10.10 -13.18
N ARG A 114 3.57 8.80 -13.09
CA ARG A 114 2.48 8.28 -12.26
C ARG A 114 2.76 8.54 -10.79
N SER A 115 1.71 8.80 -10.05
CA SER A 115 1.75 8.93 -8.59
C SER A 115 0.77 7.98 -7.91
N VAL A 116 1.15 7.52 -6.74
CA VAL A 116 0.30 6.71 -5.87
C VAL A 116 0.35 7.30 -4.47
N THR A 117 -0.82 7.53 -3.90
CA THR A 117 -0.98 7.95 -2.50
C THR A 117 -1.76 6.89 -1.75
N ALA A 118 -1.18 6.37 -0.65
CA ALA A 118 -1.86 5.49 0.28
C ALA A 118 -2.06 6.23 1.61
N ALA A 119 -3.30 6.28 2.11
CA ALA A 119 -3.64 6.89 3.39
C ALA A 119 -4.25 5.85 4.34
N PHE A 120 -3.76 5.81 5.57
CA PHE A 120 -4.15 4.82 6.58
C PHE A 120 -4.92 5.50 7.72
N LYS A 121 -6.02 4.86 8.17
CA LYS A 121 -6.69 5.19 9.43
C LYS A 121 -6.60 3.99 10.36
N TYR A 122 -6.56 4.28 11.66
CA TYR A 122 -6.40 3.27 12.69
C TYR A 122 -7.48 3.43 13.76
N GLU A 123 -7.96 2.32 14.28
CA GLU A 123 -8.90 2.26 15.39
C GLU A 123 -8.42 1.28 16.47
N LYS A 124 -8.89 1.47 17.70
CA LYS A 124 -8.59 0.54 18.79
C LYS A 124 -9.41 -0.73 18.65
N GLN A 125 -8.73 -1.87 18.60
CA GLN A 125 -9.28 -3.21 18.56
C GLN A 125 -8.62 -4.03 19.67
N ASN A 126 -9.37 -4.45 20.67
CA ASN A 126 -8.85 -5.22 21.83
C ASN A 126 -7.58 -4.61 22.45
N GLY A 127 -7.56 -3.29 22.66
CA GLY A 127 -6.42 -2.57 23.23
C GLY A 127 -5.28 -2.25 22.25
N HIS A 128 -5.31 -2.80 21.04
CA HIS A 128 -4.32 -2.53 19.99
C HIS A 128 -4.88 -1.54 18.96
N ARG A 129 -4.05 -0.61 18.51
CA ARG A 129 -4.41 0.31 17.43
C ARG A 129 -4.14 -0.38 16.08
N MET A 130 -5.20 -0.82 15.41
CA MET A 130 -5.17 -1.61 14.18
C MET A 130 -5.68 -0.79 12.99
N PRO A 131 -5.23 -1.05 11.74
CA PRO A 131 -5.80 -0.42 10.56
C PRO A 131 -7.32 -0.60 10.50
N SER A 132 -8.06 0.45 10.19
CA SER A 132 -9.52 0.42 9.98
C SER A 132 -9.90 0.78 8.55
N LEU A 133 -9.08 1.61 7.91
CA LEU A 133 -9.29 2.04 6.53
C LEU A 133 -7.94 2.26 5.84
N LEU A 134 -7.82 1.79 4.63
CA LEU A 134 -6.76 2.15 3.69
C LEU A 134 -7.42 2.69 2.42
N THR A 135 -7.02 3.89 2.00
CA THR A 135 -7.38 4.47 0.71
C THR A 135 -6.14 4.59 -0.14
N VAL A 136 -6.18 4.04 -1.34
CA VAL A 136 -5.08 4.14 -2.32
C VAL A 136 -5.60 4.88 -3.53
N GLU A 137 -5.02 6.04 -3.78
CA GLU A 137 -5.30 6.86 -4.96
C GLU A 137 -4.12 6.77 -5.92
N PHE A 138 -4.40 6.60 -7.20
CA PHE A 138 -3.37 6.66 -8.22
C PHE A 138 -3.78 7.60 -9.34
N SER A 139 -2.80 8.28 -9.91
CA SER A 139 -2.99 9.17 -11.07
C SER A 139 -1.83 9.04 -12.02
N ALA A 140 -2.11 9.22 -13.30
CA ALA A 140 -1.13 9.29 -14.37
C ALA A 140 -1.19 10.68 -15.04
N PRO A 141 -0.06 11.21 -15.53
CA PRO A 141 -0.04 12.47 -16.26
C PRO A 141 -0.87 12.39 -17.56
N PRO A 142 -1.24 13.53 -18.15
CA PRO A 142 -1.88 13.56 -19.45
C PRO A 142 -1.08 12.79 -20.52
N ALA A 143 -1.76 12.21 -21.53
CA ALA A 143 -1.11 11.40 -22.56
C ALA A 143 -0.02 12.17 -23.31
N ASP A 144 -0.24 13.47 -23.53
CA ASP A 144 0.65 14.33 -24.31
C ASP A 144 2.03 14.56 -23.64
N THR A 145 2.13 14.28 -22.35
CA THR A 145 3.41 14.37 -21.60
C THR A 145 4.16 13.05 -21.51
N MET A 146 3.50 11.93 -21.83
CA MET A 146 4.10 10.59 -21.79
C MET A 146 4.95 10.24 -23.02
N ASP A 147 4.76 10.94 -24.16
CA ASP A 147 5.51 10.69 -25.40
C ASP A 147 6.99 11.11 -25.31
N GLN A 148 7.40 11.79 -24.25
CA GLN A 148 8.75 12.31 -24.09
C GLN A 148 9.70 11.41 -23.28
N MET A 149 9.24 10.28 -22.76
CA MET A 149 10.08 9.33 -22.02
C MET A 149 9.94 7.91 -22.57
N PRO A 150 10.72 7.53 -23.59
CA PRO A 150 10.77 6.14 -24.03
C PRO A 150 11.52 5.30 -22.97
N ASP A 151 10.85 4.29 -22.39
CA ASP A 151 11.53 3.20 -21.72
C ASP A 151 12.00 2.21 -22.81
N PRO A 152 13.31 2.03 -23.04
CA PRO A 152 13.83 1.19 -24.11
C PRO A 152 13.51 -0.30 -23.94
N ASP A 153 13.06 -0.73 -22.76
CA ASP A 153 12.78 -2.14 -22.44
C ASP A 153 11.26 -2.46 -22.37
N GLU A 154 10.40 -1.50 -22.63
CA GLU A 154 8.95 -1.72 -22.60
C GLU A 154 8.45 -2.23 -23.96
N VAL A 155 7.92 -3.46 -23.98
CA VAL A 155 7.10 -3.93 -25.13
C VAL A 155 5.94 -2.94 -25.28
N PRO A 156 5.70 -2.38 -26.48
CA PRO A 156 4.64 -1.38 -26.68
C PRO A 156 3.27 -2.01 -26.42
N MET A 157 2.80 -1.92 -25.19
CA MET A 157 1.39 -2.16 -24.90
C MET A 157 0.58 -0.96 -25.39
N PRO A 158 -0.61 -1.14 -25.96
CA PRO A 158 -1.44 -0.02 -26.37
C PRO A 158 -1.78 0.85 -25.17
N ARG A 159 -1.08 1.97 -25.02
CA ARG A 159 -1.18 2.88 -23.86
C ARG A 159 -2.57 3.51 -23.70
N SER A 160 -3.42 3.42 -24.72
CA SER A 160 -4.78 3.99 -24.74
C SER A 160 -5.79 3.31 -23.81
N HIS A 161 -5.47 2.17 -23.20
CA HIS A 161 -6.40 1.38 -22.39
C HIS A 161 -6.09 1.35 -20.90
N MET A 162 -4.95 1.89 -20.46
CA MET A 162 -4.62 1.94 -19.04
C MET A 162 -5.45 3.04 -18.34
N PRO A 163 -6.09 2.73 -17.19
CA PRO A 163 -6.78 3.74 -16.42
C PRO A 163 -5.79 4.79 -15.91
N ARG A 164 -6.17 6.07 -16.02
CA ARG A 164 -5.30 7.18 -15.63
C ARG A 164 -5.44 7.58 -14.17
N LYS A 165 -6.59 7.32 -13.60
CA LYS A 165 -6.89 7.62 -12.20
C LYS A 165 -7.80 6.57 -11.62
N GLY A 166 -7.71 6.43 -10.32
CA GLY A 166 -8.60 5.54 -9.59
C GLY A 166 -8.35 5.62 -8.10
N THR A 167 -9.33 5.15 -7.36
CA THR A 167 -9.29 5.05 -5.92
C THR A 167 -9.67 3.63 -5.51
N ILE A 168 -8.85 3.00 -4.69
CA ILE A 168 -9.13 1.73 -4.04
C ILE A 168 -9.33 1.98 -2.56
N THR A 169 -10.44 1.55 -2.02
CA THR A 169 -10.76 1.68 -0.59
C THR A 169 -10.85 0.29 0.03
N ILE A 170 -10.16 0.08 1.13
CA ILE A 170 -10.12 -1.16 1.88
C ILE A 170 -10.56 -0.86 3.31
N LYS A 171 -11.70 -1.43 3.71
CA LYS A 171 -12.17 -1.39 5.09
C LYS A 171 -11.78 -2.67 5.79
N TYR A 172 -11.25 -2.54 7.00
CA TYR A 172 -10.81 -3.64 7.84
C TYR A 172 -11.82 -3.88 8.97
N SER A 173 -12.25 -5.11 9.13
CA SER A 173 -13.26 -5.49 10.15
C SER A 173 -12.99 -6.88 10.70
N GLY A 174 -13.70 -7.28 11.76
CA GLY A 174 -13.67 -8.65 12.28
C GLY A 174 -12.32 -9.13 12.79
N TYR A 175 -11.50 -8.25 13.36
CA TYR A 175 -10.19 -8.61 13.91
C TYR A 175 -10.26 -9.70 14.97
N LYS A 176 -9.44 -10.75 14.81
CA LYS A 176 -9.10 -11.73 15.85
C LYS A 176 -7.59 -11.64 16.09
N ILE A 177 -7.20 -11.06 17.21
CA ILE A 177 -5.82 -10.71 17.52
C ILE A 177 -5.24 -11.73 18.50
N ASN A 178 -3.98 -12.17 18.26
CA ASN A 178 -3.24 -13.14 19.06
C ASN A 178 -4.03 -14.45 19.28
N SER A 179 -4.59 -14.98 18.19
CA SER A 179 -5.39 -16.21 18.19
C SER A 179 -4.58 -17.49 18.06
N GLY A 180 -3.27 -17.41 17.94
CA GLY A 180 -2.37 -18.54 17.81
C GLY A 180 -2.47 -19.23 16.44
N LEU A 181 -2.34 -18.46 15.36
CA LEU A 181 -2.42 -18.98 14.00
C LEU A 181 -1.35 -20.06 13.74
N SER A 182 -1.77 -21.22 13.19
CA SER A 182 -0.85 -22.25 12.73
C SER A 182 -0.03 -21.77 11.53
N ASP A 183 1.23 -22.24 11.43
CA ASP A 183 2.10 -21.94 10.29
C ASP A 183 1.61 -22.56 8.99
N ASP A 184 0.86 -23.68 9.05
CA ASP A 184 0.28 -24.36 7.89
C ASP A 184 -0.64 -23.45 7.03
N ILE A 185 -1.21 -22.38 7.63
CA ILE A 185 -2.02 -21.39 6.92
C ILE A 185 -1.19 -20.67 5.86
N PHE A 186 0.09 -20.44 6.13
CA PHE A 186 1.01 -19.66 5.29
C PHE A 186 1.79 -20.50 4.29
N ASP A 187 1.74 -21.83 4.39
CA ASP A 187 2.45 -22.76 3.51
C ASP A 187 1.65 -23.13 2.25
N LYS A 188 0.37 -22.72 2.17
CA LYS A 188 -0.46 -22.93 0.98
C LYS A 188 -0.04 -21.97 -0.13
N LYS A 189 0.52 -22.55 -1.19
CA LYS A 189 0.85 -21.87 -2.45
C LYS A 189 -0.40 -21.54 -3.27
#